data_f6c9942f20cb39f593ca61e8b72280cd
#
_entry.id   f6c9942f20cb39f593ca61e8b72280cd
#
_cell.length_a   1.000
_cell.length_b   1.000
_cell.length_c   1.000
_cell.angle_alpha   90.00
_cell.angle_beta   90.00
_cell.angle_gamma   90.00
#
_symmetry.space_group_name_H-M   'P 1'
#
loop_
_entity.id
_entity.type
_entity.pdbx_description
1 polymer ?
#
loop_
_entity_poly.entity_id
_entity_poly.type
_entity_poly.pdbx_seq_one_letter_code
_entity_poly.pdbx_strand_id
1 'polypeptide(L)'
;MIAVGQKLPNATLNEFFDEERDGCSLGPNSFEVEKLTAGKKIVVFALPGAFTPTCSAKHVPGYVEHFDAIKAKGVDEIWCISVNDPFVMGAWGRDLKVGKKVRMFGDGSAEFTKKLGMEFDLTARGFGVRSQRYVMIVDDGIVKHLAVEGPGKFEVSDAASALKHL
;
A
#
# COMPACT_ATOMS: atom_id res chain seq x y z
N MET A 1 -16.09 -4.55 -4.85
CA MET A 1 -15.05 -3.51 -4.75
C MET A 1 -15.49 -2.43 -3.79
N ILE A 2 -14.61 -2.03 -2.89
CA ILE A 2 -14.89 -0.94 -1.94
C ILE A 2 -15.17 0.37 -2.70
N ALA A 3 -15.92 1.28 -2.08
CA ALA A 3 -16.28 2.56 -2.67
C ALA A 3 -15.99 3.73 -1.70
N VAL A 4 -15.88 4.93 -2.26
CA VAL A 4 -15.77 6.17 -1.48
C VAL A 4 -16.93 6.29 -0.50
N GLY A 5 -16.63 6.69 0.73
CA GLY A 5 -17.58 6.79 1.83
C GLY A 5 -17.70 5.54 2.70
N GLN A 6 -17.19 4.42 2.26
CA GLN A 6 -17.20 3.17 3.02
C GLN A 6 -16.04 3.08 3.99
N LYS A 7 -16.25 2.39 5.10
CA LYS A 7 -15.22 2.05 6.05
C LYS A 7 -14.36 0.91 5.51
N LEU A 8 -13.05 0.97 5.73
CA LEU A 8 -12.17 -0.13 5.41
C LEU A 8 -12.52 -1.39 6.21
N PRO A 9 -12.52 -2.57 5.58
CA PRO A 9 -12.65 -3.82 6.31
C PRO A 9 -11.43 -4.04 7.19
N ASN A 10 -11.62 -4.67 8.34
CA ASN A 10 -10.50 -5.06 9.16
C ASN A 10 -9.82 -6.30 8.57
N ALA A 11 -8.50 -6.31 8.62
CA ALA A 11 -7.65 -7.40 8.16
C ALA A 11 -6.29 -7.27 8.82
N THR A 12 -5.48 -8.31 8.77
CA THR A 12 -4.11 -8.28 9.25
C THR A 12 -3.15 -7.99 8.10
N LEU A 13 -2.30 -6.98 8.27
CA LEU A 13 -1.18 -6.70 7.38
C LEU A 13 0.13 -6.94 8.15
N ASN A 14 1.17 -7.30 7.42
CA ASN A 14 2.47 -7.61 8.02
C ASN A 14 3.54 -6.66 7.49
N GLU A 15 4.41 -6.20 8.40
CA GLU A 15 5.51 -5.31 8.04
C GLU A 15 6.80 -5.84 8.65
N PHE A 16 7.87 -5.85 7.87
CA PHE A 16 9.18 -6.29 8.33
C PHE A 16 9.98 -5.10 8.87
N PHE A 17 10.48 -5.22 10.10
CA PHE A 17 11.38 -4.25 10.71
C PHE A 17 12.79 -4.80 10.79
N ASP A 18 13.76 -4.05 10.31
CA ASP A 18 15.19 -4.35 10.40
C ASP A 18 15.87 -3.62 11.59
N GLU A 19 15.10 -2.80 12.33
CA GLU A 19 15.47 -2.14 13.57
C GLU A 19 14.30 -2.11 14.53
N GLU A 20 14.54 -2.03 15.82
CA GLU A 20 13.48 -1.91 16.82
C GLU A 20 12.78 -0.54 16.70
N ARG A 21 11.45 -0.56 16.70
CA ARG A 21 10.60 0.64 16.59
C ARG A 21 9.37 0.51 17.47
N ASP A 22 9.08 1.54 18.26
CA ASP A 22 7.79 1.72 18.95
C ASP A 22 7.24 0.45 19.63
N GLY A 23 8.12 -0.31 20.28
CA GLY A 23 7.78 -1.56 20.93
C GLY A 23 7.64 -2.77 19.99
N CYS A 24 7.89 -2.60 18.69
CA CYS A 24 7.91 -3.70 17.72
C CYS A 24 9.29 -4.32 17.65
N SER A 25 9.34 -5.65 17.60
CA SER A 25 10.59 -6.40 17.52
C SER A 25 11.13 -6.42 16.08
N LEU A 26 12.41 -6.77 15.96
CA LEU A 26 13.01 -7.08 14.67
C LEU A 26 12.24 -8.20 13.99
N GLY A 27 12.16 -8.14 12.66
CA GLY A 27 11.49 -9.14 11.84
C GLY A 27 10.05 -8.75 11.49
N PRO A 28 9.21 -9.72 11.09
CA PRO A 28 7.81 -9.46 10.74
C PRO A 28 6.99 -9.09 11.97
N ASN A 29 6.18 -8.05 11.83
CA ASN A 29 5.18 -7.64 12.82
C ASN A 29 3.81 -7.62 12.17
N SER A 30 2.78 -8.00 12.91
CA SER A 30 1.40 -8.05 12.44
C SER A 30 0.59 -6.88 13.00
N PHE A 31 -0.20 -6.27 12.14
CA PHE A 31 -1.04 -5.13 12.50
C PHE A 31 -2.47 -5.31 12.00
N GLU A 32 -3.43 -4.86 12.77
CA GLU A 32 -4.83 -4.80 12.33
C GLU A 32 -5.10 -3.45 11.65
N VAL A 33 -5.67 -3.49 10.47
CA VAL A 33 -5.99 -2.29 9.67
C VAL A 33 -6.84 -1.30 10.46
N GLU A 34 -7.84 -1.79 11.19
CA GLU A 34 -8.72 -0.94 11.99
C GLU A 34 -7.94 -0.10 13.01
N LYS A 35 -6.96 -0.69 13.67
CA LYS A 35 -6.12 0.01 14.65
C LYS A 35 -5.12 0.94 13.99
N LEU A 36 -4.56 0.54 12.85
CA LEU A 36 -3.59 1.35 12.11
C LEU A 36 -4.20 2.64 11.55
N THR A 37 -5.48 2.61 11.18
CA THR A 37 -6.14 3.74 10.50
C THR A 37 -6.85 4.69 11.45
N ALA A 38 -7.08 4.30 12.72
CA ALA A 38 -7.83 5.09 13.67
C ALA A 38 -7.23 6.49 13.87
N GLY A 39 -8.01 7.53 13.58
CA GLY A 39 -7.61 8.93 13.75
C GLY A 39 -6.53 9.43 12.82
N LYS A 40 -6.21 8.69 11.76
CA LYS A 40 -5.14 9.06 10.82
C LYS A 40 -5.64 9.28 9.41
N LYS A 41 -4.97 10.20 8.70
CA LYS A 41 -5.13 10.39 7.27
C LYS A 41 -4.00 9.68 6.55
N ILE A 42 -4.32 8.71 5.72
CA ILE A 42 -3.36 7.80 5.11
C ILE A 42 -3.56 7.76 3.60
N VAL A 43 -2.47 7.80 2.85
CA VAL A 43 -2.46 7.48 1.43
C VAL A 43 -2.04 6.02 1.30
N VAL A 44 -2.91 5.21 0.74
CA VAL A 44 -2.67 3.77 0.51
C VAL A 44 -2.59 3.54 -0.99
N PHE A 45 -1.49 2.98 -1.45
CA PHE A 45 -1.41 2.50 -2.83
C PHE A 45 -1.02 1.03 -2.85
N ALA A 46 -1.55 0.32 -3.83
CA ALA A 46 -1.31 -1.09 -4.01
C ALA A 46 -0.95 -1.41 -5.45
N LEU A 47 -0.34 -2.56 -5.65
CA LEU A 47 0.25 -2.93 -6.91
C LEU A 47 0.36 -4.46 -7.02
N PRO A 48 0.51 -5.00 -8.25
CA PRO A 48 0.53 -6.45 -8.46
C PRO A 48 1.69 -7.21 -7.86
N GLY A 49 2.82 -6.57 -7.58
CA GLY A 49 3.90 -7.33 -6.96
C GLY A 49 5.20 -6.57 -6.74
N ALA A 50 5.88 -6.93 -5.65
CA ALA A 50 7.24 -6.50 -5.37
C ALA A 50 8.18 -6.92 -6.50
N PHE A 51 9.20 -6.10 -6.78
CA PHE A 51 10.22 -6.35 -7.79
C PHE A 51 9.72 -6.45 -9.24
N THR A 52 8.45 -6.16 -9.50
CA THR A 52 7.93 -6.10 -10.87
C THR A 52 8.27 -4.75 -11.52
N PRO A 53 8.34 -4.64 -12.88
CA PRO A 53 8.95 -3.48 -13.54
C PRO A 53 8.33 -2.13 -13.21
N THR A 54 7.04 -1.92 -13.45
CA THR A 54 6.38 -0.62 -13.19
C THR A 54 6.32 -0.30 -11.69
N CYS A 55 6.09 -1.29 -10.86
CA CYS A 55 6.05 -1.15 -9.41
C CYS A 55 7.39 -0.65 -8.87
N SER A 56 8.50 -1.21 -9.35
CA SER A 56 9.87 -0.87 -8.93
C SER A 56 10.40 0.41 -9.57
N ALA A 57 10.07 0.66 -10.84
CA ALA A 57 10.64 1.77 -11.58
C ALA A 57 9.89 3.10 -11.40
N LYS A 58 8.59 3.04 -11.13
CA LYS A 58 7.74 4.24 -11.16
C LYS A 58 6.81 4.38 -9.96
N HIS A 59 6.08 3.35 -9.56
CA HIS A 59 5.01 3.49 -8.58
C HIS A 59 5.55 3.84 -7.20
N VAL A 60 6.35 2.96 -6.61
CA VAL A 60 6.95 3.24 -5.29
C VAL A 60 7.90 4.44 -5.32
N PRO A 61 8.82 4.57 -6.30
CA PRO A 61 9.71 5.72 -6.33
C PRO A 61 8.99 7.06 -6.41
N GLY A 62 7.86 7.12 -7.11
CA GLY A 62 7.05 8.33 -7.20
C GLY A 62 6.53 8.80 -5.84
N TYR A 63 6.12 7.87 -4.98
CA TYR A 63 5.67 8.22 -3.61
C TYR A 63 6.83 8.62 -2.70
N VAL A 64 8.00 8.04 -2.88
CA VAL A 64 9.21 8.48 -2.16
C VAL A 64 9.60 9.90 -2.55
N GLU A 65 9.57 10.20 -3.86
CA GLU A 65 9.89 11.53 -4.40
C GLU A 65 8.92 12.60 -3.91
N HIS A 66 7.62 12.30 -3.88
CA HIS A 66 6.57 13.24 -3.48
C HIS A 66 6.24 13.22 -1.98
N PHE A 67 7.03 12.53 -1.18
CA PHE A 67 6.76 12.36 0.25
C PHE A 67 6.52 13.68 0.98
N ASP A 68 7.40 14.66 0.83
CA ASP A 68 7.28 15.93 1.54
C ASP A 68 6.01 16.71 1.14
N ALA A 69 5.68 16.71 -0.15
CA ALA A 69 4.47 17.37 -0.65
C ALA A 69 3.20 16.68 -0.11
N ILE A 70 3.18 15.36 -0.04
CA ILE A 70 2.07 14.60 0.51
C ILE A 70 1.93 14.86 2.02
N LYS A 71 3.02 14.83 2.76
CA LYS A 71 3.02 15.13 4.21
C LYS A 71 2.53 16.54 4.50
N ALA A 72 2.87 17.51 3.66
CA ALA A 72 2.43 18.90 3.81
C ALA A 72 0.91 19.06 3.68
N LYS A 73 0.21 18.09 3.09
CA LYS A 73 -1.26 18.05 3.00
C LYS A 73 -1.94 17.43 4.23
N GLY A 74 -1.22 17.18 5.30
CA GLY A 74 -1.76 16.61 6.54
C GLY A 74 -1.85 15.09 6.54
N VAL A 75 -1.17 14.42 5.64
CA VAL A 75 -1.10 12.95 5.60
C VAL A 75 -0.17 12.45 6.70
N ASP A 76 -0.64 11.51 7.50
CA ASP A 76 0.16 10.92 8.58
C ASP A 76 1.11 9.84 8.10
N GLU A 77 0.63 8.99 7.17
CA GLU A 77 1.41 7.85 6.67
C GLU A 77 1.10 7.58 5.19
N ILE A 78 2.08 7.00 4.51
CA ILE A 78 1.94 6.47 3.15
C ILE A 78 2.19 4.97 3.22
N TRP A 79 1.26 4.17 2.69
CA TRP A 79 1.35 2.71 2.68
C TRP A 79 1.46 2.18 1.26
N CYS A 80 2.38 1.25 1.06
CA CYS A 80 2.42 0.37 -0.10
C CYS A 80 1.94 -1.00 0.31
N ILE A 81 0.95 -1.54 -0.39
CA ILE A 81 0.40 -2.88 -0.13
C ILE A 81 0.61 -3.76 -1.35
N SER A 82 1.10 -4.97 -1.13
CA SER A 82 1.24 -5.98 -2.16
C SER A 82 0.93 -7.37 -1.60
N VAL A 83 0.43 -8.25 -2.45
CA VAL A 83 0.22 -9.67 -2.10
C VAL A 83 1.58 -10.38 -2.19
N ASN A 84 2.42 -10.07 -1.23
CA ASN A 84 3.73 -10.65 -0.99
C ASN A 84 3.90 -10.80 0.53
N ASP A 85 4.81 -11.64 0.96
CA ASP A 85 5.10 -11.78 2.38
C ASP A 85 5.94 -10.59 2.92
N PRO A 86 6.02 -10.42 4.25
CA PRO A 86 6.73 -9.27 4.83
C PRO A 86 8.23 -9.29 4.60
N PHE A 87 8.86 -10.46 4.44
CA PHE A 87 10.29 -10.55 4.14
C PHE A 87 10.59 -9.97 2.76
N VAL A 88 9.78 -10.31 1.76
CA VAL A 88 9.90 -9.78 0.40
C VAL A 88 9.65 -8.27 0.40
N MET A 89 8.61 -7.80 1.10
CA MET A 89 8.30 -6.38 1.18
C MET A 89 9.41 -5.59 1.87
N GLY A 90 10.00 -6.12 2.92
CA GLY A 90 11.14 -5.51 3.61
C GLY A 90 12.37 -5.40 2.70
N ALA A 91 12.69 -6.47 1.98
CA ALA A 91 13.80 -6.49 1.04
C ALA A 91 13.60 -5.49 -0.11
N TRP A 92 12.38 -5.44 -0.64
CA TRP A 92 12.05 -4.51 -1.71
C TRP A 92 12.12 -3.04 -1.25
N GLY A 93 11.64 -2.76 -0.05
CA GLY A 93 11.76 -1.43 0.54
C GLY A 93 13.21 -0.98 0.74
N ARG A 94 14.10 -1.89 1.15
CA ARG A 94 15.54 -1.62 1.23
C ARG A 94 16.15 -1.36 -0.14
N ASP A 95 15.80 -2.17 -1.11
CA ASP A 95 16.28 -2.02 -2.49
C ASP A 95 15.90 -0.66 -3.08
N LEU A 96 14.67 -0.22 -2.84
CA LEU A 96 14.16 1.08 -3.31
C LEU A 96 14.48 2.24 -2.37
N LYS A 97 15.14 1.99 -1.25
CA LYS A 97 15.55 3.02 -0.28
C LYS A 97 14.40 3.86 0.24
N VAL A 98 13.27 3.24 0.52
CA VAL A 98 12.08 3.94 1.00
C VAL A 98 12.25 4.54 2.40
N GLY A 99 13.15 3.97 3.20
CA GLY A 99 13.37 4.41 4.58
C GLY A 99 12.07 4.34 5.40
N LYS A 100 11.75 5.44 6.07
CA LYS A 100 10.51 5.61 6.83
C LYS A 100 9.42 6.36 6.05
N LYS A 101 9.68 6.70 4.79
CA LYS A 101 8.75 7.50 3.97
C LYS A 101 7.52 6.70 3.56
N VAL A 102 7.69 5.44 3.23
CA VAL A 102 6.61 4.55 2.82
C VAL A 102 6.67 3.29 3.67
N ARG A 103 5.55 2.93 4.29
CA ARG A 103 5.43 1.65 5.00
C ARG A 103 5.11 0.55 3.99
N MET A 104 5.93 -0.50 3.99
CA MET A 104 5.85 -1.59 3.02
C MET A 104 5.11 -2.77 3.65
N PHE A 105 3.80 -2.82 3.46
CA PHE A 105 2.96 -3.88 4.04
C PHE A 105 2.80 -5.07 3.11
N GLY A 106 3.00 -6.26 3.65
CA GLY A 106 2.67 -7.52 2.99
C GLY A 106 1.24 -7.96 3.32
N ASP A 107 0.49 -8.25 2.29
CA ASP A 107 -0.83 -8.91 2.36
C ASP A 107 -0.70 -10.31 1.74
N GLY A 108 0.20 -11.13 2.32
CA GLY A 108 0.68 -12.37 1.72
C GLY A 108 -0.41 -13.38 1.38
N SER A 109 -1.47 -13.43 2.16
CA SER A 109 -2.61 -14.33 1.93
C SER A 109 -3.76 -13.65 1.18
N ALA A 110 -3.55 -12.43 0.69
CA ALA A 110 -4.55 -11.63 -0.01
C ALA A 110 -5.82 -11.34 0.80
N GLU A 111 -5.78 -11.41 2.12
CA GLU A 111 -6.94 -11.21 2.99
C GLU A 111 -7.55 -9.82 2.79
N PHE A 112 -6.73 -8.78 2.94
CA PHE A 112 -7.18 -7.40 2.77
C PHE A 112 -7.61 -7.12 1.33
N THR A 113 -6.79 -7.54 0.38
CA THR A 113 -7.05 -7.39 -1.05
C THR A 113 -8.39 -7.98 -1.46
N LYS A 114 -8.71 -9.20 -1.01
CA LYS A 114 -10.00 -9.85 -1.29
C LYS A 114 -11.16 -9.16 -0.60
N LYS A 115 -11.00 -8.74 0.65
CA LYS A 115 -12.04 -7.99 1.37
C LYS A 115 -12.37 -6.64 0.72
N LEU A 116 -11.40 -6.02 0.07
CA LEU A 116 -11.61 -4.81 -0.73
C LEU A 116 -12.27 -5.07 -2.08
N GLY A 117 -12.27 -6.32 -2.56
CA GLY A 117 -12.68 -6.65 -3.92
C GLY A 117 -11.66 -6.20 -4.98
N MET A 118 -10.39 -6.17 -4.61
CA MET A 118 -9.29 -5.69 -5.47
C MET A 118 -8.39 -6.82 -5.98
N GLU A 119 -8.79 -8.07 -5.82
CA GLU A 119 -8.01 -9.20 -6.28
C GLU A 119 -7.84 -9.19 -7.80
N PHE A 120 -6.70 -9.66 -8.22
CA PHE A 120 -6.32 -9.80 -9.62
C PHE A 120 -5.70 -11.18 -9.81
N ASP A 121 -6.42 -12.06 -10.47
CA ASP A 121 -5.97 -13.44 -10.66
C ASP A 121 -4.95 -13.51 -11.82
N LEU A 122 -3.71 -13.71 -11.47
CA LEU A 122 -2.59 -13.91 -12.39
C LEU A 122 -2.06 -15.34 -12.35
N THR A 123 -2.89 -16.29 -11.94
CA THR A 123 -2.52 -17.70 -11.84
C THR A 123 -1.99 -18.25 -13.17
N ALA A 124 -2.60 -17.87 -14.29
CA ALA A 124 -2.16 -18.28 -15.62
C ALA A 124 -0.72 -17.85 -15.96
N ARG A 125 -0.21 -16.81 -15.30
CA ARG A 125 1.16 -16.31 -15.45
C ARG A 125 2.12 -16.82 -14.37
N GLY A 126 1.64 -17.70 -13.49
CA GLY A 126 2.43 -18.21 -12.38
C GLY A 126 2.58 -17.25 -11.21
N PHE A 127 1.77 -16.20 -11.14
CA PHE A 127 1.84 -15.20 -10.06
C PHE A 127 0.79 -15.44 -8.97
N GLY A 128 -0.19 -16.31 -9.22
CA GLY A 128 -1.30 -16.51 -8.30
C GLY A 128 -2.24 -15.31 -8.22
N VAL A 129 -2.91 -15.17 -7.10
CA VAL A 129 -3.79 -14.03 -6.85
C VAL A 129 -2.95 -12.85 -6.35
N ARG A 130 -3.11 -11.71 -7.00
CA ARG A 130 -2.41 -10.46 -6.68
C ARG A 130 -3.43 -9.35 -6.47
N SER A 131 -2.95 -8.13 -6.23
CA SER A 131 -3.79 -6.94 -6.15
C SER A 131 -3.85 -6.21 -7.48
N GLN A 132 -5.01 -5.62 -7.77
CA GLN A 132 -5.09 -4.55 -8.77
C GLN A 132 -4.21 -3.38 -8.31
N ARG A 133 -3.85 -2.52 -9.26
CA ARG A 133 -3.10 -1.30 -8.98
C ARG A 133 -4.09 -0.18 -8.67
N TYR A 134 -3.98 0.40 -7.48
CA TYR A 134 -4.87 1.49 -7.08
C TYR A 134 -4.18 2.46 -6.11
N VAL A 135 -4.81 3.60 -5.91
CA VAL A 135 -4.55 4.48 -4.78
C VAL A 135 -5.88 4.78 -4.08
N MET A 136 -5.84 4.89 -2.77
CA MET A 136 -6.94 5.45 -1.99
C MET A 136 -6.43 6.38 -0.91
N ILE A 137 -7.25 7.38 -0.59
CA ILE A 137 -7.02 8.27 0.54
C ILE A 137 -8.02 7.87 1.59
N VAL A 138 -7.53 7.60 2.79
CA VAL A 138 -8.32 7.12 3.92
C VAL A 138 -8.18 8.10 5.06
N ASP A 139 -9.30 8.50 5.65
CA ASP A 139 -9.32 9.38 6.82
C ASP A 139 -10.15 8.71 7.92
N ASP A 140 -9.50 8.42 9.04
CA ASP A 140 -10.12 7.72 10.18
C ASP A 140 -10.87 6.44 9.74
N GLY A 141 -10.24 5.66 8.88
CA GLY A 141 -10.79 4.40 8.39
C GLY A 141 -11.82 4.51 7.26
N ILE A 142 -12.19 5.73 6.86
CA ILE A 142 -13.17 5.97 5.79
C ILE A 142 -12.47 6.32 4.49
N VAL A 143 -12.86 5.67 3.40
CA VAL A 143 -12.32 5.96 2.06
C VAL A 143 -12.84 7.29 1.56
N LYS A 144 -11.95 8.24 1.30
CA LYS A 144 -12.28 9.58 0.79
C LYS A 144 -12.02 9.73 -0.70
N HIS A 145 -11.09 8.96 -1.24
CA HIS A 145 -10.77 8.93 -2.66
C HIS A 145 -10.34 7.51 -3.04
N LEU A 146 -10.70 7.09 -4.23
CA LEU A 146 -10.30 5.79 -4.78
C LEU A 146 -10.13 5.92 -6.28
N ALA A 147 -8.96 5.52 -6.79
CA ALA A 147 -8.68 5.46 -8.21
C ALA A 147 -8.00 4.11 -8.53
N VAL A 148 -8.62 3.34 -9.38
CA VAL A 148 -8.17 2.00 -9.79
C VAL A 148 -7.69 2.06 -11.23
N GLU A 149 -6.49 1.54 -11.48
CA GLU A 149 -5.93 1.49 -12.84
C GLU A 149 -6.67 0.46 -13.71
N GLY A 150 -6.78 0.77 -14.98
CA GLY A 150 -7.11 -0.24 -15.98
C GLY A 150 -5.96 -1.24 -16.12
N PRO A 151 -6.22 -2.46 -16.66
CA PRO A 151 -5.18 -3.47 -16.83
C PRO A 151 -3.97 -2.94 -17.61
N GLY A 152 -2.78 -3.08 -17.03
CA GLY A 152 -1.53 -2.64 -17.62
C GLY A 152 -1.30 -1.13 -17.67
N LYS A 153 -2.18 -0.33 -17.07
CA LYS A 153 -2.07 1.13 -17.06
C LYS A 153 -1.46 1.68 -15.77
N PHE A 154 -0.90 2.88 -15.86
CA PHE A 154 -0.37 3.64 -14.74
C PHE A 154 -0.60 5.13 -14.99
N GLU A 155 -1.83 5.61 -14.73
CA GLU A 155 -2.31 6.95 -15.08
C GLU A 155 -3.00 7.69 -13.94
N VAL A 156 -3.59 6.95 -12.97
CA VAL A 156 -4.48 7.52 -11.94
C VAL A 156 -4.05 7.19 -10.51
N SER A 157 -3.13 6.27 -10.31
CA SER A 157 -2.69 5.81 -8.98
C SER A 157 -1.31 6.33 -8.56
N ASP A 158 -0.66 7.11 -9.41
CA ASP A 158 0.64 7.70 -9.12
C ASP A 158 0.55 8.81 -8.06
N ALA A 159 1.70 9.16 -7.49
CA ALA A 159 1.76 10.15 -6.42
C ALA A 159 1.26 11.54 -6.84
N ALA A 160 1.59 11.98 -8.05
CA ALA A 160 1.13 13.27 -8.56
C ALA A 160 -0.39 13.31 -8.70
N SER A 161 -1.01 12.21 -9.14
CA SER A 161 -2.47 12.10 -9.23
C SER A 161 -3.11 12.10 -7.84
N ALA A 162 -2.54 11.38 -6.86
CA ALA A 162 -3.02 11.37 -5.49
C ALA A 162 -2.98 12.77 -4.86
N LEU A 163 -1.92 13.53 -5.10
CA LEU A 163 -1.77 14.90 -4.58
C LEU A 163 -2.92 15.83 -4.98
N LYS A 164 -3.51 15.63 -6.15
CA LYS A 164 -4.65 16.44 -6.62
C LYS A 164 -5.91 16.27 -5.79
N HIS A 165 -5.99 15.22 -4.99
CA HIS A 165 -7.16 14.88 -4.17
C HIS A 165 -6.91 15.05 -2.67
N LEU A 166 -5.76 15.58 -2.29
CA LEU A 166 -5.39 15.85 -0.90
C LEU A 166 -5.69 17.29 -0.48
#